data_b75de240fd3e58fb748e061b47c1bd65
#
_entry.id   b75de240fd3e58fb748e061b47c1bd65
#
_cell.length_a   1.000
_cell.length_b   1.000
_cell.length_c   1.000
_cell.angle_alpha   90.00
_cell.angle_beta   90.00
_cell.angle_gamma   90.00
#
_symmetry.space_group_name_H-M   'P 1'
#
loop_
_entity.id
_entity.type
_entity.pdbx_description
1 polymer ?
#
loop_
_entity_poly.entity_id
_entity_poly.type
_entity_poly.pdbx_seq_one_letter_code
_entity_poly.pdbx_strand_id
1 'polypeptide(L)'
;MYLSLYKKLFLKFRELNRESNPKEDIYHFTPGVSSGFTFIEVMVAVVIISITAIGIMHGTVHSRGMLRSLELRERATEELTNYMEYWQGRVADDRLSMVEKAGDNLGKQIYLVGNSNSNLKVPAKLYYNLVKQNSKYNSPVYNAYKIKVWITWQDYFLQENDPYFGDVVHERILETVMIAYN
;
A
#
# COMPACT_ATOMS: atom_id res chain seq x y z
N MET A 1 30.20 6.32 28.96
CA MET A 1 31.38 5.62 28.42
C MET A 1 31.54 5.84 26.87
N TYR A 2 30.50 6.13 26.14
CA TYR A 2 30.58 6.33 24.66
C TYR A 2 31.09 7.71 24.22
N LEU A 3 30.90 8.77 25.00
CA LEU A 3 31.35 10.13 24.64
C LEU A 3 32.88 10.29 24.59
N SER A 4 33.65 9.51 25.35
CA SER A 4 35.12 9.54 25.36
C SER A 4 35.75 8.97 24.10
N LEU A 5 35.11 7.97 23.48
CA LEU A 5 35.57 7.32 22.25
C LEU A 5 35.42 8.25 21.04
N TYR A 6 34.28 8.95 20.94
CA TYR A 6 34.04 9.91 19.85
C TYR A 6 35.02 11.08 19.88
N LYS A 7 35.37 11.57 21.08
CA LYS A 7 36.34 12.68 21.20
C LYS A 7 37.75 12.27 20.76
N LYS A 8 38.16 11.02 21.05
CA LYS A 8 39.46 10.50 20.62
C LYS A 8 39.52 10.25 19.10
N LEU A 9 38.41 9.77 18.50
CA LEU A 9 38.36 9.56 17.04
C LEU A 9 38.40 10.91 16.28
N PHE A 10 37.70 11.92 16.78
CA PHE A 10 37.68 13.25 16.16
C PHE A 10 39.04 13.98 16.22
N LEU A 11 39.75 13.81 17.34
CA LEU A 11 41.10 14.39 17.49
C LEU A 11 42.10 13.69 16.55
N LYS A 12 42.02 12.38 16.40
CA LYS A 12 42.87 11.58 15.52
C LYS A 12 42.63 11.93 14.03
N PHE A 13 41.37 12.19 13.67
CA PHE A 13 40.99 12.64 12.30
C PHE A 13 41.53 14.03 12.00
N ARG A 14 41.63 14.92 13.01
CA ARG A 14 42.14 16.28 12.87
C ARG A 14 43.64 16.29 12.73
N GLU A 15 44.37 15.37 13.36
CA GLU A 15 45.82 15.22 13.21
C GLU A 15 46.18 14.65 11.83
N LEU A 16 45.48 13.66 11.34
CA LEU A 16 45.67 13.08 10.01
C LEU A 16 45.47 14.13 8.88
N ASN A 17 44.57 15.08 9.08
CA ASN A 17 44.30 16.12 8.10
C ASN A 17 45.28 17.31 8.19
N ARG A 18 46.13 17.33 9.22
CA ARG A 18 47.12 18.41 9.42
C ARG A 18 48.47 18.10 8.77
N GLU A 19 48.79 16.82 8.54
CA GLU A 19 50.03 16.38 7.92
C GLU A 19 49.98 16.34 6.37
N SER A 20 48.79 16.48 5.78
CA SER A 20 48.65 16.52 4.32
C SER A 20 48.52 17.92 3.76
N ASN A 21 49.32 18.88 4.27
CA ASN A 21 49.46 20.14 3.60
C ASN A 21 50.81 20.16 2.81
N PRO A 22 50.83 19.56 1.61
CA PRO A 22 51.90 19.87 0.69
C PRO A 22 51.66 21.31 0.23
N LYS A 23 52.70 22.11 0.38
CA LYS A 23 52.96 23.43 -0.22
C LYS A 23 51.87 23.87 -1.21
N GLU A 24 51.29 25.03 -0.94
CA GLU A 24 50.48 25.76 -1.90
C GLU A 24 51.27 25.89 -3.21
N ASP A 25 51.19 24.87 -4.06
CA ASP A 25 51.36 25.09 -5.48
C ASP A 25 50.20 25.99 -5.88
N ILE A 26 50.49 27.27 -5.96
CA ILE A 26 49.63 28.27 -6.59
C ILE A 26 49.41 27.73 -8.00
N TYR A 27 48.37 26.94 -8.17
CA TYR A 27 47.86 26.65 -9.50
C TYR A 27 47.39 27.99 -10.05
N HIS A 28 48.32 28.65 -10.79
CA HIS A 28 47.91 29.67 -11.70
C HIS A 28 46.82 29.08 -12.56
N PHE A 29 45.56 29.32 -12.17
CA PHE A 29 44.42 29.14 -13.01
C PHE A 29 44.62 30.04 -14.22
N THR A 30 45.42 29.58 -15.18
CA THR A 30 45.40 30.15 -16.51
C THR A 30 43.97 29.98 -16.98
N PRO A 31 43.23 31.05 -17.33
CA PRO A 31 41.97 30.93 -18.03
C PRO A 31 42.30 30.39 -19.41
N GLY A 32 42.64 29.08 -19.43
CA GLY A 32 43.02 28.37 -20.61
C GLY A 32 41.80 27.95 -21.34
N VAL A 33 41.70 28.48 -22.52
CA VAL A 33 41.01 27.88 -23.68
C VAL A 33 39.69 27.20 -23.32
N SER A 34 38.60 27.90 -23.51
CA SER A 34 37.29 27.31 -23.59
C SER A 34 37.32 26.24 -24.69
N SER A 35 37.72 25.02 -24.31
CA SER A 35 37.58 23.86 -25.18
C SER A 35 36.08 23.63 -25.37
N GLY A 36 35.56 24.02 -26.52
CA GLY A 36 34.19 23.76 -26.89
C GLY A 36 33.95 22.26 -26.80
N PHE A 37 32.72 21.89 -26.44
CA PHE A 37 32.33 20.48 -26.42
C PHE A 37 32.56 19.82 -27.78
N THR A 38 33.17 18.66 -27.79
CA THR A 38 33.35 17.91 -29.02
C THR A 38 31.99 17.32 -29.47
N PHE A 39 31.82 17.16 -30.77
CA PHE A 39 30.59 16.59 -31.33
C PHE A 39 30.27 15.20 -30.70
N ILE A 40 31.29 14.40 -30.41
CA ILE A 40 31.15 13.10 -29.79
C ILE A 40 30.62 13.18 -28.34
N GLU A 41 31.07 14.15 -27.54
CA GLU A 41 30.58 14.40 -26.19
C GLU A 41 29.10 14.75 -26.18
N VAL A 42 28.66 15.59 -27.13
CA VAL A 42 27.23 15.92 -27.27
C VAL A 42 26.41 14.70 -27.66
N MET A 43 26.87 13.87 -28.58
CA MET A 43 26.19 12.64 -28.95
C MET A 43 26.07 11.66 -27.78
N VAL A 44 27.14 11.46 -27.03
CA VAL A 44 27.13 10.59 -25.84
C VAL A 44 26.19 11.14 -24.77
N ALA A 45 26.21 12.44 -24.52
CA ALA A 45 25.30 13.09 -23.56
C ALA A 45 23.83 12.89 -23.95
N VAL A 46 23.47 13.06 -25.23
CA VAL A 46 22.09 12.84 -25.72
C VAL A 46 21.65 11.39 -25.54
N VAL A 47 22.52 10.42 -25.79
CA VAL A 47 22.22 9.01 -25.58
C VAL A 47 21.95 8.70 -24.09
N ILE A 48 22.81 9.20 -23.20
CA ILE A 48 22.64 9.02 -21.75
C ILE A 48 21.33 9.65 -21.27
N ILE A 49 21.04 10.89 -21.69
CA ILE A 49 19.79 11.58 -21.33
C ILE A 49 18.58 10.79 -21.86
N SER A 50 18.63 10.27 -23.06
CA SER A 50 17.53 9.48 -23.64
C SER A 50 17.26 8.21 -22.85
N ILE A 51 18.28 7.46 -22.48
CA ILE A 51 18.14 6.24 -21.67
C ILE A 51 17.56 6.55 -20.27
N THR A 52 18.07 7.60 -19.63
CA THR A 52 17.58 8.02 -18.30
C THR A 52 16.13 8.50 -18.36
N ALA A 53 15.76 9.25 -19.39
CA ALA A 53 14.38 9.71 -19.59
C ALA A 53 13.40 8.52 -19.72
N ILE A 54 13.74 7.52 -20.52
CA ILE A 54 12.93 6.29 -20.67
C ILE A 54 12.79 5.57 -19.31
N GLY A 55 13.90 5.44 -18.55
CA GLY A 55 13.89 4.81 -17.23
C GLY A 55 12.95 5.53 -16.24
N ILE A 56 13.00 6.87 -16.21
CA ILE A 56 12.13 7.69 -15.36
C ILE A 56 10.66 7.53 -15.79
N MET A 57 10.36 7.55 -17.08
CA MET A 57 8.99 7.37 -17.57
C MET A 57 8.42 6.01 -17.16
N HIS A 58 9.16 4.94 -17.37
CA HIS A 58 8.74 3.59 -16.93
C HIS A 58 8.53 3.51 -15.41
N GLY A 59 9.46 4.05 -14.63
CA GLY A 59 9.37 4.10 -13.18
C GLY A 59 8.14 4.84 -12.68
N THR A 60 7.80 5.98 -13.28
CA THR A 60 6.61 6.77 -12.88
C THR A 60 5.30 6.08 -13.22
N VAL A 61 5.18 5.43 -14.37
CA VAL A 61 3.98 4.66 -14.75
C VAL A 61 3.78 3.50 -13.78
N HIS A 62 4.82 2.74 -13.50
CA HIS A 62 4.76 1.61 -12.56
C HIS A 62 4.37 2.06 -11.14
N SER A 63 4.98 3.14 -10.64
CA SER A 63 4.68 3.70 -9.33
C SER A 63 3.21 4.14 -9.21
N ARG A 64 2.65 4.77 -10.24
CA ARG A 64 1.22 5.17 -10.26
C ARG A 64 0.29 3.96 -10.20
N GLY A 65 0.62 2.89 -10.89
CA GLY A 65 -0.14 1.63 -10.82
C GLY A 65 -0.13 1.04 -9.39
N MET A 66 1.04 1.00 -8.75
CA MET A 66 1.17 0.54 -7.37
C MET A 66 0.38 1.40 -6.38
N LEU A 67 0.48 2.74 -6.48
CA LEU A 67 -0.26 3.66 -5.61
C LEU A 67 -1.76 3.45 -5.73
N ARG A 68 -2.28 3.28 -6.94
CA ARG A 68 -3.70 2.99 -7.14
C ARG A 68 -4.14 1.67 -6.53
N SER A 69 -3.35 0.62 -6.69
CA SER A 69 -3.63 -0.68 -6.06
C SER A 69 -3.65 -0.58 -4.53
N LEU A 70 -2.75 0.20 -3.94
CA LEU A 70 -2.75 0.48 -2.50
C LEU A 70 -4.00 1.25 -2.07
N GLU A 71 -4.39 2.28 -2.81
CA GLU A 71 -5.62 3.06 -2.54
C GLU A 71 -6.88 2.17 -2.58
N LEU A 72 -6.98 1.27 -3.57
CA LEU A 72 -8.09 0.32 -3.63
C LEU A 72 -8.13 -0.63 -2.43
N ARG A 73 -6.96 -1.11 -2.00
CA ARG A 73 -6.85 -1.98 -0.81
C ARG A 73 -7.22 -1.24 0.48
N GLU A 74 -6.84 0.01 0.60
CA GLU A 74 -7.19 0.85 1.74
C GLU A 74 -8.69 1.07 1.81
N ARG A 75 -9.31 1.53 0.71
CA ARG A 75 -10.77 1.70 0.61
C ARG A 75 -11.53 0.39 0.85
N ALA A 76 -11.06 -0.72 0.29
CA ALA A 76 -11.67 -2.04 0.54
C ALA A 76 -11.59 -2.43 2.02
N THR A 77 -10.50 -2.10 2.70
CA THR A 77 -10.33 -2.36 4.14
C THR A 77 -11.27 -1.47 4.97
N GLU A 78 -11.40 -0.20 4.61
CA GLU A 78 -12.30 0.74 5.27
C GLU A 78 -13.77 0.28 5.16
N GLU A 79 -14.23 -0.02 3.94
CA GLU A 79 -15.58 -0.55 3.71
C GLU A 79 -15.85 -1.87 4.45
N LEU A 80 -14.84 -2.73 4.48
CA LEU A 80 -14.92 -4.00 5.20
C LEU A 80 -15.00 -3.80 6.72
N THR A 81 -14.26 -2.84 7.26
CA THR A 81 -14.29 -2.49 8.69
C THR A 81 -15.64 -1.91 9.07
N ASN A 82 -16.15 -0.95 8.29
CA ASN A 82 -17.48 -0.36 8.49
C ASN A 82 -18.58 -1.44 8.44
N TYR A 83 -18.44 -2.42 7.54
CA TYR A 83 -19.38 -3.51 7.42
C TYR A 83 -19.29 -4.49 8.59
N MET A 84 -18.10 -4.74 9.12
CA MET A 84 -17.88 -5.53 10.34
C MET A 84 -18.54 -4.86 11.55
N GLU A 85 -18.32 -3.55 11.73
CA GLU A 85 -18.90 -2.76 12.83
C GLU A 85 -20.42 -2.75 12.76
N TYR A 86 -20.98 -2.61 11.55
CA TYR A 86 -22.41 -2.72 11.35
C TYR A 86 -22.96 -4.06 11.87
N TRP A 87 -22.32 -5.18 11.51
CA TRP A 87 -22.76 -6.50 11.95
C TRP A 87 -22.51 -6.76 13.43
N GLN A 88 -21.44 -6.18 14.01
CA GLN A 88 -21.22 -6.21 15.46
C GLN A 88 -22.38 -5.49 16.19
N GLY A 89 -22.78 -4.32 15.72
CA GLY A 89 -23.92 -3.59 16.27
C GLY A 89 -25.23 -4.38 16.15
N ARG A 90 -25.48 -5.00 14.99
CA ARG A 90 -26.68 -5.84 14.78
C ARG A 90 -26.74 -7.06 15.70
N VAL A 91 -25.57 -7.72 15.92
CA VAL A 91 -25.47 -8.87 16.83
C VAL A 91 -25.66 -8.41 18.28
N ALA A 92 -25.07 -7.28 18.67
CA ALA A 92 -25.20 -6.74 20.03
C ALA A 92 -26.66 -6.38 20.39
N ASP A 93 -27.44 -5.92 19.42
CA ASP A 93 -28.88 -5.57 19.59
C ASP A 93 -29.80 -6.82 19.70
N ASP A 94 -29.26 -8.02 19.49
CA ASP A 94 -29.94 -9.36 19.51
C ASP A 94 -31.24 -9.45 18.69
N ARG A 95 -31.48 -8.50 17.76
CA ARG A 95 -32.67 -8.43 16.90
C ARG A 95 -32.41 -8.96 15.49
N LEU A 96 -31.60 -10.03 15.40
CA LEU A 96 -31.31 -10.66 14.12
C LEU A 96 -32.50 -11.45 13.59
N SER A 97 -32.97 -11.11 12.39
CA SER A 97 -33.97 -11.88 11.67
C SER A 97 -33.42 -13.25 11.23
N MET A 98 -34.31 -14.16 10.87
CA MET A 98 -33.90 -15.49 10.36
C MET A 98 -33.08 -15.38 9.07
N VAL A 99 -33.38 -14.39 8.22
CA VAL A 99 -32.67 -14.17 6.97
C VAL A 99 -31.25 -13.68 7.24
N GLU A 100 -31.08 -12.76 8.19
CA GLU A 100 -29.76 -12.25 8.58
C GLU A 100 -28.88 -13.35 9.21
N LYS A 101 -29.48 -14.28 9.97
CA LYS A 101 -28.77 -15.43 10.54
C LYS A 101 -28.29 -16.43 9.49
N ALA A 102 -28.91 -16.46 8.30
CA ALA A 102 -28.54 -17.35 7.21
C ALA A 102 -27.25 -16.89 6.49
N GLY A 103 -26.85 -15.64 6.67
CA GLY A 103 -25.72 -15.05 5.95
C GLY A 103 -26.09 -14.56 4.55
N ASP A 104 -25.16 -13.88 3.90
CA ASP A 104 -25.35 -13.36 2.55
C ASP A 104 -24.37 -14.04 1.56
N ASN A 105 -24.90 -14.91 0.70
CA ASN A 105 -24.13 -15.59 -0.34
C ASN A 105 -24.14 -14.82 -1.69
N LEU A 106 -25.05 -13.83 -1.86
CA LEU A 106 -25.15 -13.05 -3.09
C LEU A 106 -24.19 -11.87 -3.11
N GLY A 107 -23.90 -11.34 -1.92
CA GLY A 107 -23.02 -10.19 -1.70
C GLY A 107 -23.69 -8.85 -2.04
N LYS A 108 -23.50 -7.89 -1.17
CA LYS A 108 -23.92 -6.49 -1.37
C LYS A 108 -22.96 -5.81 -2.35
N GLN A 109 -23.45 -5.37 -3.50
CA GLN A 109 -22.64 -4.63 -4.46
C GLN A 109 -22.36 -3.22 -3.95
N ILE A 110 -21.08 -2.81 -3.99
CA ILE A 110 -20.60 -1.47 -3.68
C ILE A 110 -19.61 -1.02 -4.76
N TYR A 111 -19.15 0.23 -4.70
CA TYR A 111 -18.11 0.76 -5.57
C TYR A 111 -16.97 1.33 -4.73
N LEU A 112 -15.78 0.77 -4.88
CA LEU A 112 -14.57 1.29 -4.22
C LEU A 112 -14.12 2.61 -4.81
N VAL A 113 -14.36 2.79 -6.12
CA VAL A 113 -14.09 4.05 -6.83
C VAL A 113 -15.28 4.36 -7.72
N GLY A 114 -15.67 5.63 -7.75
CA GLY A 114 -16.78 6.10 -8.59
C GLY A 114 -18.15 5.66 -8.06
N ASN A 115 -19.12 5.68 -8.94
CA ASN A 115 -20.50 5.24 -8.68
C ASN A 115 -21.03 4.47 -9.91
N SER A 116 -22.27 4.01 -9.86
CA SER A 116 -22.89 3.24 -10.95
C SER A 116 -22.84 3.94 -12.32
N ASN A 117 -22.87 5.28 -12.34
CA ASN A 117 -22.90 6.11 -13.56
C ASN A 117 -21.53 6.64 -13.98
N SER A 118 -20.47 6.31 -13.21
CA SER A 118 -19.12 6.77 -13.49
C SER A 118 -18.45 5.92 -14.57
N ASN A 119 -17.71 6.57 -15.47
CA ASN A 119 -16.91 5.85 -16.47
C ASN A 119 -15.73 5.09 -15.83
N LEU A 120 -15.22 5.64 -14.71
CA LEU A 120 -14.17 5.00 -13.91
C LEU A 120 -14.81 4.48 -12.63
N LYS A 121 -15.12 3.20 -12.59
CA LYS A 121 -15.70 2.53 -11.43
C LYS A 121 -14.99 1.21 -11.17
N VAL A 122 -14.77 0.92 -9.89
CA VAL A 122 -14.28 -0.38 -9.44
C VAL A 122 -15.39 -1.00 -8.58
N PRO A 123 -16.16 -1.97 -9.11
CA PRO A 123 -17.16 -2.66 -8.35
C PRO A 123 -16.51 -3.63 -7.37
N ALA A 124 -17.13 -3.78 -6.21
CA ALA A 124 -16.78 -4.76 -5.20
C ALA A 124 -18.03 -5.39 -4.62
N LYS A 125 -17.90 -6.54 -4.00
CA LYS A 125 -18.98 -7.22 -3.31
C LYS A 125 -18.60 -7.49 -1.87
N LEU A 126 -19.47 -7.11 -0.95
CA LEU A 126 -19.37 -7.37 0.48
C LEU A 126 -20.26 -8.56 0.85
N TYR A 127 -19.72 -9.46 1.62
CA TYR A 127 -20.42 -10.65 2.10
C TYR A 127 -20.29 -10.75 3.61
N TYR A 128 -21.22 -11.44 4.24
CA TYR A 128 -21.13 -11.79 5.65
C TYR A 128 -21.63 -13.20 5.92
N ASN A 129 -21.15 -13.76 7.02
CA ASN A 129 -21.63 -15.02 7.58
C ASN A 129 -21.65 -14.93 9.11
N LEU A 130 -22.75 -15.35 9.70
CA LEU A 130 -22.96 -15.38 11.14
C LEU A 130 -23.10 -16.82 11.61
N VAL A 131 -22.18 -17.28 12.44
CA VAL A 131 -22.24 -18.64 13.01
C VAL A 131 -22.43 -18.54 14.50
N LYS A 132 -23.58 -19.00 14.99
CA LYS A 132 -23.79 -19.11 16.43
C LYS A 132 -22.81 -20.13 17.00
N GLN A 133 -22.02 -19.70 17.96
CA GLN A 133 -21.10 -20.57 18.67
C GLN A 133 -21.84 -21.21 19.86
N ASN A 134 -21.84 -22.53 19.90
CA ASN A 134 -22.29 -23.24 21.08
C ASN A 134 -21.26 -22.97 22.18
N SER A 135 -21.60 -22.09 23.11
CA SER A 135 -20.80 -21.89 24.31
C SER A 135 -20.73 -23.24 25.08
N LYS A 136 -19.52 -23.63 25.44
CA LYS A 136 -19.28 -24.82 26.29
C LYS A 136 -19.94 -24.67 27.67
N TYR A 137 -20.34 -23.47 27.98
CA TYR A 137 -21.13 -23.07 29.15
C TYR A 137 -22.51 -22.69 28.62
N ASN A 138 -23.47 -23.59 28.69
CA ASN A 138 -24.89 -23.29 28.44
C ASN A 138 -25.39 -22.24 29.43
N SER A 139 -24.96 -21.02 29.25
CA SER A 139 -25.50 -19.90 30.02
C SER A 139 -26.72 -19.37 29.26
N PRO A 140 -27.90 -19.33 29.89
CA PRO A 140 -29.12 -18.81 29.28
C PRO A 140 -29.05 -17.27 29.05
N VAL A 141 -27.96 -16.63 29.48
CA VAL A 141 -27.86 -15.18 29.56
C VAL A 141 -27.19 -14.56 28.33
N TYR A 142 -26.46 -15.31 27.52
CA TYR A 142 -25.77 -14.75 26.36
C TYR A 142 -25.66 -15.75 25.21
N ASN A 143 -25.68 -15.19 23.99
CA ASN A 143 -25.38 -15.91 22.77
C ASN A 143 -24.05 -15.40 22.20
N ALA A 144 -23.13 -16.30 21.83
CA ALA A 144 -21.91 -15.92 21.12
C ALA A 144 -22.06 -16.17 19.62
N TYR A 145 -21.70 -15.20 18.83
CA TYR A 145 -21.69 -15.31 17.36
C TYR A 145 -20.28 -15.06 16.84
N LYS A 146 -19.82 -15.94 15.94
CA LYS A 146 -18.66 -15.69 15.09
C LYS A 146 -19.15 -14.93 13.87
N ILE A 147 -18.67 -13.73 13.69
CA ILE A 147 -18.97 -12.86 12.55
C ILE A 147 -17.79 -12.98 11.60
N LYS A 148 -18.04 -13.37 10.36
CA LYS A 148 -17.09 -13.36 9.27
C LYS A 148 -17.62 -12.44 8.18
N VAL A 149 -16.87 -11.44 7.79
CA VAL A 149 -17.16 -10.57 6.66
C VAL A 149 -16.01 -10.63 5.67
N TRP A 150 -16.30 -10.54 4.38
CA TRP A 150 -15.26 -10.46 3.36
C TRP A 150 -15.72 -9.60 2.21
N ILE A 151 -14.73 -9.04 1.53
CA ILE A 151 -14.92 -8.20 0.35
C ILE A 151 -14.12 -8.79 -0.80
N THR A 152 -14.73 -8.78 -1.99
CA THR A 152 -14.05 -9.17 -3.23
C THR A 152 -14.14 -8.05 -4.24
N TRP A 153 -13.02 -7.76 -4.95
CA TRP A 153 -12.98 -6.77 -6.03
C TRP A 153 -12.00 -7.19 -7.11
N GLN A 154 -12.15 -6.61 -8.29
CA GLN A 154 -11.22 -6.78 -9.40
C GLN A 154 -10.53 -5.44 -9.70
N ASP A 155 -9.23 -5.49 -9.97
CA ASP A 155 -8.47 -4.32 -10.40
C ASP A 155 -8.32 -4.37 -11.93
N TYR A 156 -9.18 -3.63 -12.63
CA TYR A 156 -9.20 -3.60 -14.09
C TYR A 156 -8.00 -2.89 -14.71
N PHE A 157 -7.17 -2.19 -13.92
CA PHE A 157 -6.07 -1.39 -14.47
C PHE A 157 -4.83 -2.18 -14.89
N LEU A 158 -4.70 -3.40 -14.40
CA LEU A 158 -3.60 -4.28 -14.77
C LEU A 158 -4.00 -5.27 -15.88
N GLN A 159 -5.25 -5.22 -16.34
CA GLN A 159 -5.86 -6.30 -17.10
C GLN A 159 -5.93 -6.09 -18.62
N GLU A 160 -5.81 -4.84 -19.10
CA GLU A 160 -6.19 -4.56 -20.49
C GLU A 160 -5.19 -5.04 -21.54
N ASN A 161 -3.94 -5.41 -21.18
CA ASN A 161 -2.95 -5.86 -22.17
C ASN A 161 -1.93 -6.91 -21.69
N ASP A 162 -2.09 -7.52 -20.54
CA ASP A 162 -1.13 -8.53 -20.09
C ASP A 162 -1.75 -9.94 -20.09
N PRO A 163 -1.40 -10.81 -21.06
CA PRO A 163 -1.93 -12.17 -21.13
C PRO A 163 -1.51 -13.07 -19.96
N TYR A 164 -0.62 -12.61 -19.08
CA TYR A 164 -0.14 -13.34 -17.90
C TYR A 164 -0.91 -13.00 -16.62
N PHE A 165 -1.67 -11.91 -16.61
CA PHE A 165 -2.54 -11.55 -15.48
C PHE A 165 -3.97 -11.95 -15.82
N GLY A 166 -4.33 -13.20 -15.52
CA GLY A 166 -5.74 -13.62 -15.49
C GLY A 166 -6.55 -12.75 -14.53
N ASP A 167 -7.88 -12.93 -14.53
CA ASP A 167 -8.83 -12.24 -13.64
C ASP A 167 -8.42 -12.35 -12.16
N VAL A 168 -7.52 -11.48 -11.71
CA VAL A 168 -7.07 -11.46 -10.31
C VAL A 168 -8.18 -10.86 -9.48
N VAL A 169 -8.95 -11.72 -8.85
CA VAL A 169 -9.92 -11.33 -7.83
C VAL A 169 -9.16 -11.13 -6.52
N HIS A 170 -9.18 -9.91 -6.02
CA HIS A 170 -8.66 -9.61 -4.70
C HIS A 170 -9.73 -9.91 -3.65
N GLU A 171 -9.32 -10.51 -2.54
CA GLU A 171 -10.17 -10.82 -1.41
C GLU A 171 -9.54 -10.33 -0.11
N ARG A 172 -10.37 -9.80 0.79
CA ARG A 172 -10.01 -9.49 2.17
C ARG A 172 -11.07 -10.02 3.09
N ILE A 173 -10.64 -10.57 4.23
CA ILE A 173 -11.50 -11.23 5.22
C ILE A 173 -11.22 -10.63 6.58
N LEU A 174 -12.29 -10.34 7.34
CA LEU A 174 -12.24 -10.04 8.77
C LEU A 174 -13.12 -11.03 9.51
N GLU A 175 -12.64 -11.49 10.66
CA GLU A 175 -13.37 -12.38 11.56
C GLU A 175 -13.32 -11.86 13.00
N THR A 176 -14.44 -11.92 13.69
CA THR A 176 -14.52 -11.55 15.10
C THR A 176 -15.55 -12.43 15.80
N VAL A 177 -15.49 -12.43 17.13
CA VAL A 177 -16.51 -13.07 17.98
C VAL A 177 -17.18 -11.98 18.81
N MET A 178 -18.51 -11.96 18.77
CA MET A 178 -19.33 -11.01 19.51
C MET A 178 -20.28 -11.76 20.43
N ILE A 179 -20.49 -11.20 21.62
CA ILE A 179 -21.42 -11.72 22.62
C ILE A 179 -22.66 -10.83 22.60
N ALA A 180 -23.84 -11.43 22.39
CA ALA A 180 -25.11 -10.76 22.55
C ALA A 180 -25.71 -11.16 23.91
N TYR A 181 -26.16 -10.18 24.67
CA TYR A 181 -26.88 -10.41 25.92
C TYR A 181 -28.38 -10.48 25.65
N ASN A 182 -29.01 -11.53 26.15
CA ASN A 182 -30.48 -11.71 26.09
C ASN A 182 -31.19 -10.84 27.13
#